data_a38ed9675008fe42b1d73b05d324e63c
#
_entry.id   a38ed9675008fe42b1d73b05d324e63c
#
_cell.length_a   1.000
_cell.length_b   1.000
_cell.length_c   1.000
_cell.angle_alpha   90.00
_cell.angle_beta   90.00
_cell.angle_gamma   90.00
#
_symmetry.space_group_name_H-M   'P 1'
#
loop_
_entity.id
_entity.type
_entity.pdbx_description
1 polymer ?
#
loop_
_entity_poly.entity_id
_entity_poly.type
_entity_poly.pdbx_seq_one_letter_code
_entity_poly.pdbx_strand_id
1 'polypeptide(L)'
;ELEVPRVRVACRRGGPKLEQLAWLESCARVTQRLAASVAQLCKVASVLHVARYFGLDWKTVKQIDRSSLERELGPVDLDDLEVIGMDEFAIHKGQRYATVVVEPMRKRVLWIGAGRGRQDVRPFFDLLGPERCARLKAAVMDMNAGYELEVKAHCPNAQIVFDLFHVVAKY
;
A
#
# COMPACT_ATOMS: atom_id res chain seq x y z
N GLU A 1 0.24 32.36 -6.26
CA GLU A 1 0.36 32.16 -4.81
C GLU A 1 -0.80 32.85 -4.11
N LEU A 2 -1.47 32.17 -3.16
CA LEU A 2 -2.60 32.72 -2.39
C LEU A 2 -2.11 33.07 -0.99
N GLU A 3 -2.14 34.36 -0.65
CA GLU A 3 -1.96 34.82 0.72
C GLU A 3 -3.31 34.90 1.41
N VAL A 4 -3.53 34.10 2.44
CA VAL A 4 -4.80 34.05 3.16
C VAL A 4 -4.55 34.45 4.61
N PRO A 5 -5.06 35.62 5.05
CA PRO A 5 -4.99 36.00 6.47
C PRO A 5 -5.84 35.03 7.30
N ARG A 6 -5.22 34.45 8.33
CA ARG A 6 -5.90 33.53 9.25
C ARG A 6 -6.01 34.18 10.64
N VAL A 7 -7.20 34.14 11.20
CA VAL A 7 -7.48 34.73 12.50
C VAL A 7 -7.27 33.72 13.62
N ARG A 8 -6.61 34.14 14.71
CA ARG A 8 -6.57 33.40 15.95
C ARG A 8 -7.71 33.81 16.84
N VAL A 9 -8.59 32.88 17.18
CA VAL A 9 -9.74 33.09 18.03
C VAL A 9 -9.45 32.59 19.45
N ALA A 10 -9.67 33.41 20.45
CA ALA A 10 -9.58 33.01 21.85
C ALA A 10 -10.76 32.09 22.22
N CYS A 11 -10.48 30.81 22.47
CA CYS A 11 -11.50 29.86 22.89
C CYS A 11 -11.48 29.77 24.44
N ARG A 12 -12.66 29.99 25.08
CA ARG A 12 -12.81 29.94 26.55
C ARG A 12 -12.43 28.58 27.16
N ARG A 13 -12.50 27.48 26.41
CA ARG A 13 -12.25 26.10 26.86
C ARG A 13 -10.92 25.48 26.38
N GLY A 14 -10.16 26.11 25.52
CA GLY A 14 -9.00 25.46 24.91
C GLY A 14 -7.89 26.37 24.44
N GLY A 15 -7.84 27.60 24.95
CA GLY A 15 -6.83 28.59 24.54
C GLY A 15 -6.99 29.11 23.10
N PRO A 16 -6.02 29.87 22.57
CA PRO A 16 -6.10 30.43 21.23
C PRO A 16 -6.10 29.33 20.16
N LYS A 17 -7.10 29.29 19.32
CA LYS A 17 -7.23 28.37 18.19
C LYS A 17 -7.14 29.15 16.89
N LEU A 18 -6.46 28.55 15.91
CA LEU A 18 -6.41 29.09 14.56
C LEU A 18 -7.71 28.74 13.81
N GLU A 19 -8.27 29.69 13.10
CA GLU A 19 -9.42 29.48 12.23
C GLU A 19 -9.18 28.30 11.29
N GLN A 20 -10.19 27.42 11.16
CA GLN A 20 -10.19 26.33 10.19
C GLN A 20 -10.90 26.79 8.91
N LEU A 21 -10.22 26.67 7.80
CA LEU A 21 -10.77 27.01 6.48
C LEU A 21 -11.29 25.71 5.85
N ALA A 22 -12.57 25.71 5.44
CA ALA A 22 -13.23 24.52 4.91
C ALA A 22 -12.56 23.93 3.64
N TRP A 23 -11.82 24.75 2.90
CA TRP A 23 -11.13 24.39 1.66
C TRP A 23 -9.63 24.09 1.84
N LEU A 24 -9.13 24.13 3.06
CA LEU A 24 -7.73 23.87 3.42
C LEU A 24 -7.65 22.88 4.58
N GLU A 25 -6.95 21.79 4.38
CA GLU A 25 -6.70 20.83 5.47
C GLU A 25 -5.76 21.43 6.53
N SER A 26 -5.81 20.89 7.75
CA SER A 26 -4.93 21.32 8.83
C SER A 26 -3.46 21.15 8.40
N CYS A 27 -2.66 22.23 8.58
CA CYS A 27 -1.25 22.27 8.19
C CYS A 27 -0.95 22.09 6.70
N ALA A 28 -1.98 22.03 5.83
CA ALA A 28 -1.76 21.90 4.39
C ALA A 28 -1.22 23.20 3.77
N ARG A 29 -0.36 23.03 2.77
CA ARG A 29 0.21 24.13 1.96
C ARG A 29 -0.51 24.33 0.63
N VAL A 30 -1.45 23.46 0.31
CA VAL A 30 -2.23 23.46 -0.91
C VAL A 30 -3.72 23.33 -0.57
N THR A 31 -4.58 23.88 -1.40
CA THR A 31 -6.03 23.76 -1.24
C THR A 31 -6.48 22.31 -1.47
N GLN A 32 -7.59 21.90 -0.87
CA GLN A 32 -8.18 20.57 -1.10
C GLN A 32 -8.46 20.32 -2.59
N ARG A 33 -8.92 21.35 -3.32
CA ARG A 33 -9.19 21.25 -4.76
C ARG A 33 -7.89 20.98 -5.55
N LEU A 34 -6.80 21.68 -5.22
CA LEU A 34 -5.51 21.44 -5.87
C LEU A 34 -4.99 20.05 -5.52
N ALA A 35 -5.07 19.64 -4.25
CA ALA A 35 -4.66 18.31 -3.82
C ALA A 35 -5.44 17.20 -4.56
N ALA A 36 -6.75 17.36 -4.76
CA ALA A 36 -7.55 16.42 -5.54
C ALA A 36 -7.08 16.33 -7.00
N SER A 37 -6.81 17.47 -7.66
CA SER A 37 -6.29 17.48 -9.03
C SER A 37 -4.91 16.84 -9.15
N VAL A 38 -4.03 17.09 -8.20
CA VAL A 38 -2.70 16.44 -8.11
C VAL A 38 -2.85 14.93 -7.97
N ALA A 39 -3.68 14.45 -7.05
CA ALA A 39 -3.91 13.02 -6.83
C ALA A 39 -4.48 12.33 -8.07
N GLN A 40 -5.44 12.96 -8.77
CA GLN A 40 -5.98 12.40 -10.01
C GLN A 40 -4.93 12.28 -11.11
N LEU A 41 -4.06 13.28 -11.26
CA LEU A 41 -2.99 13.20 -12.26
C LEU A 41 -1.92 12.16 -11.89
N CYS A 42 -1.66 11.91 -10.61
CA CYS A 42 -0.75 10.86 -10.15
C CYS A 42 -1.19 9.44 -10.55
N LYS A 43 -2.48 9.22 -10.81
CA LYS A 43 -2.99 7.92 -11.30
C LYS A 43 -2.50 7.55 -12.70
N VAL A 44 -2.10 8.53 -13.50
CA VAL A 44 -1.72 8.34 -14.92
C VAL A 44 -0.33 8.90 -15.27
N ALA A 45 0.32 9.61 -14.36
CA ALA A 45 1.64 10.21 -14.58
C ALA A 45 2.55 10.03 -13.36
N SER A 46 3.86 10.04 -13.58
CA SER A 46 4.81 9.91 -12.47
C SER A 46 4.78 11.15 -11.56
N VAL A 47 5.04 10.95 -10.26
CA VAL A 47 5.13 12.02 -9.24
C VAL A 47 6.00 13.19 -9.72
N LEU A 48 7.12 12.92 -10.41
CA LEU A 48 8.01 13.96 -10.91
C LEU A 48 7.38 14.81 -12.02
N HIS A 49 6.65 14.16 -12.95
CA HIS A 49 5.95 14.88 -14.01
C HIS A 49 4.81 15.74 -13.45
N VAL A 50 4.05 15.19 -12.50
CA VAL A 50 2.99 15.92 -11.80
C VAL A 50 3.55 17.12 -11.03
N ALA A 51 4.68 16.95 -10.35
CA ALA A 51 5.35 18.02 -9.62
C ALA A 51 5.75 19.17 -10.56
N ARG A 52 6.35 18.85 -11.72
CA ARG A 52 6.70 19.85 -12.75
C ARG A 52 5.48 20.53 -13.33
N TYR A 53 4.42 19.79 -13.60
CA TYR A 53 3.18 20.33 -14.17
C TYR A 53 2.50 21.37 -13.27
N PHE A 54 2.42 21.07 -11.95
CA PHE A 54 1.79 21.97 -10.98
C PHE A 54 2.76 23.00 -10.37
N GLY A 55 4.06 22.94 -10.69
CA GLY A 55 5.08 23.79 -10.05
C GLY A 55 5.25 23.51 -8.56
N LEU A 56 5.05 22.27 -8.14
CA LEU A 56 5.15 21.81 -6.74
C LEU A 56 6.44 21.04 -6.51
N ASP A 57 6.90 21.02 -5.26
CA ASP A 57 7.95 20.10 -4.84
C ASP A 57 7.45 18.65 -4.91
N TRP A 58 8.30 17.74 -5.42
CA TRP A 58 7.93 16.34 -5.61
C TRP A 58 7.57 15.60 -4.32
N LYS A 59 8.15 16.01 -3.17
CA LYS A 59 7.80 15.43 -1.86
C LYS A 59 6.38 15.83 -1.46
N THR A 60 5.98 17.07 -1.77
CA THR A 60 4.60 17.55 -1.57
C THR A 60 3.62 16.74 -2.41
N VAL A 61 3.93 16.54 -3.70
CA VAL A 61 3.11 15.71 -4.58
C VAL A 61 3.00 14.27 -4.08
N LYS A 62 4.14 13.65 -3.71
CA LYS A 62 4.17 12.30 -3.13
C LYS A 62 3.32 12.19 -1.85
N GLN A 63 3.36 13.21 -0.99
CA GLN A 63 2.56 13.21 0.23
C GLN A 63 1.07 13.35 -0.07
N ILE A 64 0.68 14.18 -1.02
CA ILE A 64 -0.71 14.33 -1.46
C ILE A 64 -1.22 13.01 -2.04
N ASP A 65 -0.46 12.40 -2.94
CA ASP A 65 -0.78 11.12 -3.57
C ASP A 65 -0.96 10.02 -2.52
N ARG A 66 0.00 9.87 -1.61
CA ARG A 66 -0.07 8.92 -0.51
C ARG A 66 -1.32 9.11 0.35
N SER A 67 -1.58 10.35 0.79
CA SER A 67 -2.75 10.63 1.63
C SER A 67 -4.08 10.40 0.89
N SER A 68 -4.11 10.61 -0.43
CA SER A 68 -5.26 10.30 -1.27
C SER A 68 -5.48 8.80 -1.38
N LEU A 69 -4.41 8.02 -1.61
CA LEU A 69 -4.47 6.57 -1.68
C LEU A 69 -4.89 5.95 -0.34
N GLU A 70 -4.35 6.42 0.78
CA GLU A 70 -4.72 5.96 2.12
C GLU A 70 -6.23 6.16 2.41
N ARG A 71 -6.80 7.28 1.94
CA ARG A 71 -8.25 7.56 2.07
C ARG A 71 -9.11 6.72 1.12
N GLU A 72 -8.64 6.51 -0.11
CA GLU A 72 -9.38 5.80 -1.16
C GLU A 72 -9.40 4.29 -0.91
N LEU A 73 -8.26 3.73 -0.51
CA LEU A 73 -8.11 2.28 -0.33
C LEU A 73 -8.69 1.81 1.01
N GLY A 74 -8.60 2.63 2.05
CA GLY A 74 -9.00 2.22 3.39
C GLY A 74 -8.15 1.07 3.95
N PRO A 75 -8.61 0.42 5.02
CA PRO A 75 -7.99 -0.79 5.55
C PRO A 75 -8.19 -1.95 4.56
N VAL A 76 -7.16 -2.80 4.44
CA VAL A 76 -7.25 -4.00 3.61
C VAL A 76 -8.25 -4.97 4.23
N ASP A 77 -9.29 -5.30 3.47
CA ASP A 77 -10.24 -6.35 3.83
C ASP A 77 -9.61 -7.72 3.57
N LEU A 78 -9.45 -8.52 4.63
CA LEU A 78 -8.91 -9.87 4.59
C LEU A 78 -9.98 -10.95 4.82
N ASP A 79 -11.25 -10.55 4.90
CA ASP A 79 -12.34 -11.49 5.04
C ASP A 79 -12.64 -12.17 3.69
N ASP A 80 -13.17 -13.39 3.75
CA ASP A 80 -13.50 -14.22 2.58
C ASP A 80 -12.32 -14.50 1.62
N LEU A 81 -11.10 -14.48 2.13
CA LEU A 81 -9.91 -14.78 1.38
C LEU A 81 -9.75 -16.31 1.23
N GLU A 82 -9.81 -16.79 -0.01
CA GLU A 82 -9.67 -18.22 -0.32
C GLU A 82 -8.36 -18.55 -1.04
N VAL A 83 -7.84 -17.62 -1.83
CA VAL A 83 -6.64 -17.81 -2.66
C VAL A 83 -5.73 -16.61 -2.52
N ILE A 84 -4.45 -16.87 -2.29
CA ILE A 84 -3.40 -15.86 -2.29
C ILE A 84 -2.37 -16.13 -3.38
N GLY A 85 -1.82 -15.07 -3.95
CA GLY A 85 -0.62 -15.10 -4.78
C GLY A 85 0.54 -14.45 -4.03
N MET A 86 1.73 -15.03 -4.12
CA MET A 86 2.94 -14.52 -3.48
C MET A 86 4.04 -14.41 -4.53
N ASP A 87 4.64 -13.23 -4.62
CA ASP A 87 5.72 -12.96 -5.57
C ASP A 87 6.73 -11.99 -4.97
N GLU A 88 7.92 -11.91 -5.58
CA GLU A 88 8.97 -10.99 -5.15
C GLU A 88 9.32 -9.99 -6.26
N PHE A 89 9.61 -8.77 -5.87
CA PHE A 89 10.13 -7.77 -6.80
C PHE A 89 11.34 -7.03 -6.24
N ALA A 90 12.25 -6.63 -7.13
CA ALA A 90 13.43 -5.87 -6.75
C ALA A 90 13.08 -4.40 -6.52
N ILE A 91 13.36 -3.89 -5.32
CA ILE A 91 13.17 -2.46 -4.99
C ILE A 91 14.32 -1.62 -5.57
N HIS A 92 15.53 -2.16 -5.60
CA HIS A 92 16.73 -1.50 -6.12
C HIS A 92 17.67 -2.47 -6.83
N LYS A 93 18.50 -1.96 -7.75
CA LYS A 93 19.67 -2.69 -8.23
C LYS A 93 20.56 -3.05 -7.04
N GLY A 94 20.79 -4.34 -6.80
CA GLY A 94 21.64 -4.83 -5.72
C GLY A 94 20.87 -5.48 -4.56
N GLN A 95 20.09 -6.54 -4.85
CA GLN A 95 19.57 -7.53 -3.88
C GLN A 95 18.64 -6.99 -2.77
N ARG A 96 17.97 -5.87 -2.96
CA ARG A 96 16.88 -5.47 -2.09
C ARG A 96 15.56 -5.85 -2.72
N TYR A 97 14.91 -6.84 -2.12
CA TYR A 97 13.64 -7.38 -2.56
C TYR A 97 12.51 -6.97 -1.62
N ALA A 98 11.31 -6.97 -2.14
CA ALA A 98 10.09 -6.97 -1.36
C ALA A 98 9.22 -8.13 -1.81
N THR A 99 8.51 -8.72 -0.86
CA THR A 99 7.45 -9.69 -1.13
C THR A 99 6.14 -8.96 -1.27
N VAL A 100 5.37 -9.29 -2.29
CA VAL A 100 3.99 -8.87 -2.46
C VAL A 100 3.07 -10.06 -2.28
N VAL A 101 2.00 -9.86 -1.51
CA VAL A 101 0.90 -10.82 -1.41
C VAL A 101 -0.33 -10.20 -2.04
N VAL A 102 -0.94 -10.91 -2.96
CA VAL A 102 -2.10 -10.47 -3.74
C VAL A 102 -3.27 -11.44 -3.59
N GLU A 103 -4.46 -10.96 -3.82
CA GLU A 103 -5.65 -11.78 -4.09
C GLU A 103 -5.88 -11.82 -5.60
N PRO A 104 -5.60 -12.95 -6.26
CA PRO A 104 -5.66 -13.03 -7.73
C PRO A 104 -7.06 -12.84 -8.27
N MET A 105 -8.08 -13.32 -7.54
CA MET A 105 -9.48 -13.30 -7.99
C MET A 105 -10.03 -11.87 -8.06
N ARG A 106 -9.77 -11.05 -7.04
CA ARG A 106 -10.20 -9.65 -6.99
C ARG A 106 -9.12 -8.67 -7.49
N LYS A 107 -7.95 -9.18 -7.92
CA LYS A 107 -6.82 -8.40 -8.46
C LYS A 107 -6.37 -7.26 -7.54
N ARG A 108 -6.25 -7.53 -6.27
CA ARG A 108 -5.85 -6.54 -5.28
C ARG A 108 -4.61 -6.98 -4.50
N VAL A 109 -3.81 -6.00 -4.10
CA VAL A 109 -2.66 -6.20 -3.22
C VAL A 109 -3.17 -6.26 -1.79
N LEU A 110 -2.80 -7.32 -1.07
CA LEU A 110 -3.16 -7.52 0.33
C LEU A 110 -2.08 -7.02 1.27
N TRP A 111 -0.82 -7.23 0.91
CA TRP A 111 0.31 -6.90 1.76
C TRP A 111 1.60 -6.75 0.96
N ILE A 112 2.49 -5.89 1.45
CA ILE A 112 3.85 -5.74 0.94
C ILE A 112 4.80 -5.68 2.13
N GLY A 113 5.85 -6.51 2.10
CA GLY A 113 6.90 -6.53 3.12
C GLY A 113 8.29 -6.51 2.51
N ALA A 114 9.26 -5.98 3.26
CA ALA A 114 10.65 -5.97 2.85
C ALA A 114 11.25 -7.38 2.97
N GLY A 115 12.08 -7.77 2.00
CA GLY A 115 12.74 -9.07 1.95
C GLY A 115 11.96 -10.11 1.15
N ARG A 116 12.51 -11.34 1.08
CA ARG A 116 11.94 -12.48 0.35
C ARG A 116 12.17 -13.81 1.05
N GLY A 117 12.68 -13.75 2.27
CA GLY A 117 12.96 -14.93 3.07
C GLY A 117 11.75 -15.37 3.89
N ARG A 118 11.88 -16.55 4.49
CA ARG A 118 10.86 -17.13 5.34
C ARG A 118 10.39 -16.20 6.47
N GLN A 119 11.32 -15.53 7.16
CA GLN A 119 11.00 -14.61 8.26
C GLN A 119 10.37 -13.30 7.77
N ASP A 120 10.68 -12.88 6.53
CA ASP A 120 10.21 -11.63 5.98
C ASP A 120 8.72 -11.67 5.63
N VAL A 121 8.20 -12.85 5.29
CA VAL A 121 6.79 -13.04 4.92
C VAL A 121 5.89 -13.43 6.11
N ARG A 122 6.47 -13.89 7.20
CA ARG A 122 5.74 -14.28 8.42
C ARG A 122 4.78 -13.21 8.93
N PRO A 123 5.12 -11.89 8.94
CA PRO A 123 4.20 -10.85 9.39
C PRO A 123 2.88 -10.79 8.63
N PHE A 124 2.83 -11.26 7.39
CA PHE A 124 1.57 -11.40 6.65
C PHE A 124 0.66 -12.46 7.27
N PHE A 125 1.20 -13.64 7.62
CA PHE A 125 0.42 -14.72 8.24
C PHE A 125 -0.01 -14.36 9.66
N ASP A 126 0.83 -13.62 10.40
CA ASP A 126 0.47 -13.09 11.72
C ASP A 126 -0.69 -12.08 11.60
N LEU A 127 -0.67 -11.21 10.58
CA LEU A 127 -1.76 -10.27 10.27
C LEU A 127 -3.05 -11.00 9.87
N LEU A 128 -2.93 -12.05 9.06
CA LEU A 128 -4.07 -12.83 8.59
C LEU A 128 -4.75 -13.58 9.75
N GLY A 129 -3.95 -14.09 10.65
CA GLY A 129 -4.39 -14.86 11.80
C GLY A 129 -4.79 -16.30 11.49
N PRO A 130 -4.82 -17.18 12.50
CA PRO A 130 -4.98 -18.62 12.29
C PRO A 130 -6.32 -19.01 11.66
N GLU A 131 -7.39 -18.31 12.00
CA GLU A 131 -8.72 -18.62 11.47
C GLU A 131 -8.84 -18.36 9.96
N ARG A 132 -8.28 -17.23 9.48
CA ARG A 132 -8.28 -16.92 8.04
C ARG A 132 -7.26 -17.78 7.30
N CYS A 133 -6.10 -18.06 7.91
CA CYS A 133 -5.13 -19.01 7.36
C CYS A 133 -5.74 -20.40 7.11
N ALA A 134 -6.57 -20.90 8.04
CA ALA A 134 -7.23 -22.19 7.88
C ALA A 134 -8.30 -22.20 6.78
N ARG A 135 -8.82 -21.04 6.37
CA ARG A 135 -9.81 -20.92 5.28
C ARG A 135 -9.17 -20.84 3.88
N LEU A 136 -7.88 -20.58 3.80
CA LEU A 136 -7.18 -20.55 2.52
C LEU A 136 -7.22 -21.92 1.85
N LYS A 137 -7.65 -21.93 0.59
CA LYS A 137 -7.76 -23.13 -0.27
C LYS A 137 -6.52 -23.30 -1.15
N ALA A 138 -5.89 -22.20 -1.58
CA ALA A 138 -4.70 -22.24 -2.41
C ALA A 138 -3.76 -21.07 -2.18
N ALA A 139 -2.46 -21.33 -2.35
CA ALA A 139 -1.41 -20.34 -2.39
C ALA A 139 -0.60 -20.52 -3.69
N VAL A 140 -0.64 -19.52 -4.56
CA VAL A 140 0.09 -19.48 -5.83
C VAL A 140 1.42 -18.77 -5.59
N MET A 141 2.53 -19.36 -5.99
CA MET A 141 3.85 -18.78 -5.77
C MET A 141 4.87 -19.28 -6.80
N ASP A 142 6.02 -18.60 -6.85
CA ASP A 142 7.20 -19.17 -7.45
C ASP A 142 7.79 -20.32 -6.60
N MET A 143 8.85 -20.96 -7.06
CA MET A 143 9.51 -22.05 -6.32
C MET A 143 10.39 -21.52 -5.19
N ASN A 144 9.88 -20.59 -4.37
CA ASN A 144 10.56 -20.05 -3.19
C ASN A 144 10.29 -20.93 -1.97
N ALA A 145 11.32 -21.63 -1.52
CA ALA A 145 11.23 -22.52 -0.36
C ALA A 145 10.80 -21.80 0.93
N GLY A 146 11.12 -20.52 1.09
CA GLY A 146 10.70 -19.72 2.25
C GLY A 146 9.19 -19.54 2.30
N TYR A 147 8.56 -19.24 1.16
CA TYR A 147 7.11 -19.08 1.04
C TYR A 147 6.39 -20.42 1.27
N GLU A 148 6.88 -21.47 0.63
CA GLU A 148 6.34 -22.81 0.78
C GLU A 148 6.31 -23.27 2.24
N LEU A 149 7.40 -23.06 2.97
CA LEU A 149 7.51 -23.42 4.39
C LEU A 149 6.55 -22.62 5.28
N GLU A 150 6.36 -21.34 5.02
CA GLU A 150 5.41 -20.53 5.82
C GLU A 150 3.96 -20.86 5.48
N VAL A 151 3.62 -21.10 4.22
CA VAL A 151 2.27 -21.55 3.84
C VAL A 151 1.96 -22.90 4.51
N LYS A 152 2.86 -23.88 4.45
CA LYS A 152 2.67 -25.17 5.12
C LYS A 152 2.55 -25.05 6.65
N ALA A 153 3.25 -24.10 7.25
CA ALA A 153 3.21 -23.89 8.70
C ALA A 153 1.92 -23.23 9.18
N HIS A 154 1.37 -22.28 8.40
CA HIS A 154 0.25 -21.46 8.82
C HIS A 154 -1.09 -21.84 8.18
N CYS A 155 -1.09 -22.41 6.97
CA CYS A 155 -2.28 -22.65 6.16
C CYS A 155 -2.45 -24.16 5.87
N PRO A 156 -2.92 -24.95 6.85
CA PRO A 156 -2.93 -26.42 6.75
C PRO A 156 -3.81 -26.95 5.63
N ASN A 157 -4.79 -26.17 5.18
CA ASN A 157 -5.76 -26.58 4.15
C ASN A 157 -5.41 -26.04 2.76
N ALA A 158 -4.40 -25.18 2.64
CA ALA A 158 -4.05 -24.55 1.40
C ALA A 158 -3.22 -25.47 0.49
N GLN A 159 -3.68 -25.65 -0.75
CA GLN A 159 -2.89 -26.28 -1.79
C GLN A 159 -1.86 -25.29 -2.33
N ILE A 160 -0.59 -25.69 -2.38
CA ILE A 160 0.47 -24.91 -3.00
C ILE A 160 0.43 -25.14 -4.51
N VAL A 161 0.36 -24.04 -5.27
CA VAL A 161 0.36 -24.05 -6.74
C VAL A 161 1.58 -23.23 -7.20
N PHE A 162 2.47 -23.85 -7.96
CA PHE A 162 3.62 -23.15 -8.51
C PHE A 162 3.25 -22.46 -9.82
N ASP A 163 3.75 -21.23 -10.00
CA ASP A 163 3.56 -20.48 -11.23
C ASP A 163 4.28 -21.19 -12.40
N LEU A 164 3.50 -21.54 -13.40
CA LEU A 164 3.98 -22.26 -14.58
C LEU A 164 5.08 -21.49 -15.33
N PHE A 165 5.03 -20.16 -15.36
CA PHE A 165 6.05 -19.35 -16.01
C PHE A 165 7.43 -19.59 -15.39
N HIS A 166 7.51 -19.62 -14.07
CA HIS A 166 8.75 -19.87 -13.34
C HIS A 166 9.21 -21.35 -13.43
N VAL A 167 8.27 -22.26 -13.62
CA VAL A 167 8.60 -23.68 -13.85
C VAL A 167 9.23 -23.84 -15.23
N VAL A 168 8.63 -23.29 -16.29
CA VAL A 168 9.11 -23.45 -17.68
C VAL A 168 10.39 -22.64 -17.92
N ALA A 169 10.56 -21.46 -17.31
CA ALA A 169 11.76 -20.65 -17.48
C ALA A 169 13.06 -21.28 -16.92
N LYS A 170 12.94 -22.35 -16.14
CA LYS A 170 14.09 -23.10 -15.58
C LYS A 170 14.59 -24.24 -16.48
N TYR A 171 13.84 -24.60 -17.51
CA TYR A 171 14.16 -25.65 -18.49
C TYR A 171 14.35 -25.06 -19.90
#